data_9f657ac5a3e0bc350d8b11a688199174
#
_entry.id   9f657ac5a3e0bc350d8b11a688199174
#
_cell.length_a   1.000
_cell.length_b   1.000
_cell.length_c   1.000
_cell.angle_alpha   90.00
_cell.angle_beta   90.00
_cell.angle_gamma   90.00
#
_symmetry.space_group_name_H-M   'P 1'
#
loop_
_entity.id
_entity.type
_entity.pdbx_description
1 polymer ?
#
loop_
_entity_poly.entity_id
_entity_poly.type
_entity_poly.pdbx_seq_one_letter_code
_entity_poly.pdbx_strand_id
1 'polypeptide(L)'
;MSTNKFFSYKSVLAGIIVLILSISTAFGQIHFSGFTGVVGNIGATEAGNGAQWTTDGFYAGQVDLFGVVMLRTGVSLRTDNLLDLKLFEEGVPAQFCLDEISITARFPCCHVTRYISLFVGDHESIGSDLFLRRHFGILPTNSRLSETWDGRMDTTIYPFSDFGASYVLKLRSSQAFGMYFYAGHKENQWRGNVDLRYAGVFSLATVDFSVGVGFPITYDQNAGTSIKLNRDIELHTGLSTVIGNTHTASLFLQFGISKIVLNPGATQSVLKLSDLYFWVEPRFRANFMNFHFTMFNISKSATEDIFFVSGPLGCNLAIFANNIHAGTFNFTVGAHMTISTEITLAEISNTTRENISFRFSPFIETPLFEGTFTSRFSIDFMKFEQMHKSIRFSLGYKTNL
;
A
#
# COMPACT_ATOMS: atom_id res chain seq x y z
N MET A 1 -18.19 36.19 -26.08
CA MET A 1 -17.36 35.25 -26.83
C MET A 1 -16.04 35.11 -26.07
N SER A 2 -15.97 34.16 -25.13
CA SER A 2 -14.79 33.93 -24.29
C SER A 2 -14.19 32.59 -24.75
N THR A 3 -13.08 32.65 -25.44
CA THR A 3 -12.30 31.46 -25.83
C THR A 3 -11.44 31.01 -24.64
N ASN A 4 -11.98 30.08 -23.85
CA ASN A 4 -11.18 29.34 -22.86
C ASN A 4 -10.18 28.47 -23.63
N LYS A 5 -8.92 28.90 -23.66
CA LYS A 5 -7.80 28.06 -24.08
C LYS A 5 -7.60 27.01 -23.02
N PHE A 6 -8.18 25.83 -23.18
CA PHE A 6 -7.76 24.62 -22.50
C PHE A 6 -6.30 24.34 -22.88
N PHE A 7 -5.38 24.63 -21.98
CA PHE A 7 -4.02 24.13 -22.08
C PHE A 7 -4.12 22.60 -22.08
N SER A 8 -3.88 22.00 -23.25
CA SER A 8 -3.93 20.54 -23.39
C SER A 8 -2.83 19.96 -22.49
N TYR A 9 -3.22 19.16 -21.48
CA TYR A 9 -2.29 18.42 -20.63
C TYR A 9 -1.30 17.58 -21.45
N LYS A 10 -1.67 17.20 -22.68
CA LYS A 10 -0.79 16.53 -23.64
C LYS A 10 0.41 17.42 -24.03
N SER A 11 0.21 18.72 -24.15
CA SER A 11 1.29 19.65 -24.49
C SER A 11 2.24 19.88 -23.30
N VAL A 12 1.69 19.86 -22.08
CA VAL A 12 2.50 19.96 -20.86
C VAL A 12 3.31 18.68 -20.66
N LEU A 13 2.69 17.51 -20.82
CA LEU A 13 3.36 16.22 -20.73
C LEU A 13 4.44 16.07 -21.82
N ALA A 14 4.13 16.42 -23.05
CA ALA A 14 5.10 16.42 -24.15
C ALA A 14 6.28 17.38 -23.87
N GLY A 15 5.99 18.56 -23.32
CA GLY A 15 7.01 19.53 -22.91
C GLY A 15 7.94 18.99 -21.81
N ILE A 16 7.39 18.32 -20.82
CA ILE A 16 8.16 17.66 -19.75
C ILE A 16 9.04 16.54 -20.32
N ILE A 17 8.49 15.68 -21.19
CA ILE A 17 9.23 14.59 -21.82
C ILE A 17 10.37 15.15 -22.69
N VAL A 18 10.11 16.18 -23.50
CA VAL A 18 11.14 16.84 -24.32
C VAL A 18 12.20 17.51 -23.45
N LEU A 19 11.82 18.13 -22.35
CA LEU A 19 12.76 18.73 -21.39
C LEU A 19 13.66 17.65 -20.77
N ILE A 20 13.07 16.52 -20.32
CA ILE A 20 13.82 15.38 -19.74
C ILE A 20 14.78 14.80 -20.79
N LEU A 21 14.33 14.59 -22.02
CA LEU A 21 15.15 14.06 -23.12
C LEU A 21 16.25 15.03 -23.54
N SER A 22 16.01 16.34 -23.55
CA SER A 22 17.03 17.32 -23.87
C SER A 22 18.10 17.50 -22.78
N ILE A 23 17.73 17.28 -21.52
CA ILE A 23 18.69 17.27 -20.41
C ILE A 23 19.55 16.00 -20.45
N SER A 24 19.01 14.86 -20.91
CA SER A 24 19.75 13.59 -21.00
C SER A 24 20.94 13.60 -21.94
N THR A 25 20.91 14.44 -22.97
CA THR A 25 22.02 14.57 -23.93
C THR A 25 23.15 15.48 -23.43
N ALA A 26 22.90 16.30 -22.43
CA ALA A 26 23.86 17.30 -21.95
C ALA A 26 24.71 16.84 -20.75
N PHE A 27 24.20 15.91 -19.91
CA PHE A 27 24.84 15.51 -18.64
C PHE A 27 24.61 14.04 -18.35
N GLY A 28 25.67 13.24 -18.26
CA GLY A 28 25.65 11.80 -18.08
C GLY A 28 24.92 11.30 -16.82
N GLN A 29 24.39 10.06 -16.91
CA GLN A 29 23.74 9.22 -15.92
C GLN A 29 22.34 9.65 -15.47
N ILE A 30 21.35 9.34 -16.32
CA ILE A 30 19.97 9.20 -15.93
C ILE A 30 19.74 7.70 -15.72
N HIS A 31 19.27 7.32 -14.54
CA HIS A 31 18.84 5.96 -14.26
C HIS A 31 17.32 5.92 -14.20
N PHE A 32 16.76 5.02 -14.95
CA PHE A 32 15.35 4.67 -14.87
C PHE A 32 15.21 3.33 -14.15
N SER A 33 14.25 3.24 -13.25
CA SER A 33 13.89 2.00 -12.55
C SER A 33 12.41 2.02 -12.24
N GLY A 34 11.82 0.86 -12.09
CA GLY A 34 10.41 0.77 -11.80
C GLY A 34 9.88 -0.63 -11.98
N PHE A 35 8.58 -0.74 -11.99
CA PHE A 35 7.87 -1.96 -12.32
C PHE A 35 6.52 -1.64 -12.94
N THR A 36 6.03 -2.55 -13.74
CA THR A 36 4.68 -2.50 -14.31
C THR A 36 4.08 -3.89 -14.31
N GLY A 37 2.77 -3.97 -14.36
CA GLY A 37 2.10 -5.25 -14.43
C GLY A 37 0.61 -5.13 -14.60
N VAL A 38 0.00 -6.30 -14.71
CA VAL A 38 -1.43 -6.48 -14.88
C VAL A 38 -1.90 -7.68 -14.08
N VAL A 39 -3.06 -7.57 -13.45
CA VAL A 39 -3.73 -8.67 -12.76
C VAL A 39 -5.19 -8.76 -13.19
N GLY A 40 -5.63 -9.97 -13.49
CA GLY A 40 -7.03 -10.29 -13.70
C GLY A 40 -7.58 -11.06 -12.50
N ASN A 41 -8.70 -10.61 -11.94
CA ASN A 41 -9.38 -11.24 -10.83
C ASN A 41 -10.76 -11.72 -11.26
N ILE A 42 -11.07 -12.97 -10.98
CA ILE A 42 -12.39 -13.59 -11.22
C ILE A 42 -12.98 -13.97 -9.88
N GLY A 43 -14.20 -13.55 -9.62
CA GLY A 43 -14.92 -13.84 -8.37
C GLY A 43 -16.41 -13.63 -8.53
N ALA A 44 -17.15 -13.59 -7.41
CA ALA A 44 -18.54 -13.21 -7.41
C ALA A 44 -18.69 -11.69 -7.41
N THR A 45 -19.77 -11.19 -8.01
CA THR A 45 -20.20 -9.80 -7.83
C THR A 45 -20.50 -9.51 -6.36
N GLU A 46 -20.38 -8.27 -5.92
CA GLU A 46 -20.73 -7.86 -4.54
C GLU A 46 -22.19 -8.23 -4.20
N ALA A 47 -23.11 -8.03 -5.13
CA ALA A 47 -24.50 -8.45 -4.97
C ALA A 47 -24.68 -9.97 -4.91
N GLY A 48 -23.65 -10.76 -5.23
CA GLY A 48 -23.66 -12.22 -5.21
C GLY A 48 -24.55 -12.87 -6.27
N ASN A 49 -24.96 -12.15 -7.29
CA ASN A 49 -25.90 -12.61 -8.31
C ASN A 49 -25.21 -13.05 -9.62
N GLY A 50 -23.90 -13.08 -9.66
CA GLY A 50 -23.13 -13.45 -10.86
C GLY A 50 -21.63 -13.52 -10.62
N ALA A 51 -20.91 -13.85 -11.67
CA ALA A 51 -19.46 -13.76 -11.71
C ALA A 51 -19.05 -12.35 -12.17
N GLN A 52 -17.92 -11.89 -11.66
CA GLN A 52 -17.26 -10.69 -12.17
C GLN A 52 -15.81 -11.01 -12.56
N TRP A 53 -15.34 -10.33 -13.57
CA TRP A 53 -13.94 -10.30 -13.96
C TRP A 53 -13.49 -8.86 -13.96
N THR A 54 -12.54 -8.53 -13.08
CA THR A 54 -11.89 -7.21 -13.04
C THR A 54 -10.44 -7.33 -13.50
N THR A 55 -9.90 -6.27 -14.05
CA THR A 55 -8.48 -6.21 -14.43
C THR A 55 -7.89 -4.94 -13.84
N ASP A 56 -6.79 -5.11 -13.11
CA ASP A 56 -5.99 -4.05 -12.52
C ASP A 56 -4.68 -3.96 -13.27
N GLY A 57 -4.38 -2.79 -13.82
CA GLY A 57 -3.09 -2.45 -14.41
C GLY A 57 -2.38 -1.43 -13.55
N PHE A 58 -1.05 -1.50 -13.46
CA PHE A 58 -0.29 -0.57 -12.65
C PHE A 58 1.08 -0.29 -13.24
N TYR A 59 1.58 0.87 -12.91
CA TYR A 59 2.90 1.34 -13.26
C TYR A 59 3.46 2.15 -12.10
N ALA A 60 4.70 1.86 -11.71
CA ALA A 60 5.46 2.65 -10.76
C ALA A 60 6.87 2.86 -11.31
N GLY A 61 7.23 4.08 -11.58
CA GLY A 61 8.52 4.45 -12.15
C GLY A 61 9.26 5.48 -11.33
N GLN A 62 10.59 5.39 -11.39
CA GLN A 62 11.50 6.36 -10.81
C GLN A 62 12.55 6.74 -11.84
N VAL A 63 12.78 8.03 -11.99
CA VAL A 63 13.89 8.60 -12.76
C VAL A 63 14.85 9.25 -11.78
N ASP A 64 16.09 8.78 -11.75
CA ASP A 64 17.16 9.38 -10.96
C ASP A 64 18.00 10.27 -11.87
N LEU A 65 18.02 11.55 -11.57
CA LEU A 65 18.75 12.57 -12.31
C LEU A 65 20.02 12.92 -11.54
N PHE A 66 21.17 12.47 -12.05
CA PHE A 66 22.50 12.81 -11.52
C PHE A 66 22.76 12.38 -10.06
N GLY A 67 21.97 11.44 -9.51
CA GLY A 67 22.05 11.05 -8.11
C GLY A 67 21.64 12.14 -7.11
N VAL A 68 21.08 13.26 -7.61
CA VAL A 68 20.67 14.42 -6.80
C VAL A 68 19.17 14.62 -6.77
N VAL A 69 18.48 14.39 -7.88
CA VAL A 69 17.03 14.56 -7.99
C VAL A 69 16.39 13.25 -8.43
N MET A 70 15.39 12.83 -7.71
CA MET A 70 14.57 11.65 -8.01
C MET A 70 13.14 12.10 -8.32
N LEU A 71 12.64 11.68 -9.47
CA LEU A 71 11.24 11.85 -9.86
C LEU A 71 10.57 10.49 -9.76
N ARG A 72 9.44 10.39 -9.07
CA ARG A 72 8.65 9.16 -8.96
C ARG A 72 7.25 9.40 -9.45
N THR A 73 6.67 8.38 -10.08
CA THR A 73 5.27 8.35 -10.46
C THR A 73 4.73 6.95 -10.27
N GLY A 74 3.54 6.87 -9.71
CA GLY A 74 2.76 5.65 -9.56
C GLY A 74 1.35 5.91 -10.08
N VAL A 75 0.86 5.03 -10.93
CA VAL A 75 -0.50 5.09 -11.48
C VAL A 75 -1.09 3.69 -11.51
N SER A 76 -2.38 3.61 -11.29
CA SER A 76 -3.14 2.37 -11.42
C SER A 76 -4.42 2.59 -12.21
N LEU A 77 -4.88 1.52 -12.85
CA LEU A 77 -6.10 1.46 -13.63
C LEU A 77 -6.86 0.22 -13.18
N ARG A 78 -8.09 0.39 -12.72
CA ARG A 78 -8.98 -0.72 -12.36
C ARG A 78 -10.20 -0.68 -13.25
N THR A 79 -10.55 -1.81 -13.87
CA THR A 79 -11.78 -1.94 -14.67
C THR A 79 -12.93 -2.40 -13.79
N ASP A 80 -14.14 -2.02 -14.16
CA ASP A 80 -15.35 -2.67 -13.69
C ASP A 80 -15.47 -4.09 -14.27
N ASN A 81 -16.61 -4.74 -14.04
CA ASN A 81 -16.84 -6.11 -14.48
C ASN A 81 -16.75 -6.28 -16.00
N LEU A 82 -15.70 -6.93 -16.47
CA LEU A 82 -15.47 -7.21 -17.89
C LEU A 82 -16.42 -8.28 -18.46
N LEU A 83 -17.14 -9.04 -17.61
CA LEU A 83 -18.17 -9.98 -18.07
C LEU A 83 -19.50 -9.30 -18.40
N ASP A 84 -19.63 -8.01 -18.13
CA ASP A 84 -20.80 -7.26 -18.53
C ASP A 84 -20.79 -7.12 -20.07
N LEU A 85 -21.88 -7.56 -20.70
CA LEU A 85 -22.04 -7.53 -22.18
C LEU A 85 -21.94 -6.11 -22.76
N LYS A 86 -22.12 -5.10 -21.97
CA LYS A 86 -21.96 -3.70 -22.36
C LYS A 86 -20.53 -3.31 -22.79
N LEU A 87 -19.55 -4.15 -22.47
CA LEU A 87 -18.16 -3.95 -22.91
C LEU A 87 -18.04 -3.62 -24.39
N PHE A 88 -18.83 -4.26 -25.26
CA PHE A 88 -18.75 -4.09 -26.71
C PHE A 88 -19.74 -3.05 -27.25
N GLU A 89 -20.73 -2.62 -26.46
CA GLU A 89 -21.75 -1.65 -26.87
C GLU A 89 -21.45 -0.24 -26.31
N GLU A 90 -21.20 -0.14 -25.02
CA GLU A 90 -21.04 1.13 -24.30
C GLU A 90 -19.62 1.33 -23.74
N GLY A 91 -18.77 0.29 -23.78
CA GLY A 91 -17.49 0.24 -23.11
C GLY A 91 -17.64 -0.11 -21.62
N VAL A 92 -16.53 -0.50 -21.00
CA VAL A 92 -16.46 -0.75 -19.56
C VAL A 92 -15.83 0.45 -18.87
N PRO A 93 -16.48 1.01 -17.85
CA PRO A 93 -15.88 2.04 -17.03
C PRO A 93 -14.55 1.54 -16.43
N ALA A 94 -13.55 2.39 -16.46
CA ALA A 94 -12.27 2.13 -15.84
C ALA A 94 -11.91 3.31 -14.95
N GLN A 95 -11.54 3.00 -13.70
CA GLN A 95 -11.06 3.99 -12.76
C GLN A 95 -9.55 4.13 -12.90
N PHE A 96 -9.11 5.34 -13.22
CA PHE A 96 -7.70 5.71 -13.21
C PHE A 96 -7.37 6.40 -11.90
N CYS A 97 -6.37 5.87 -11.19
CA CYS A 97 -5.87 6.44 -9.95
C CYS A 97 -4.43 6.92 -10.14
N LEU A 98 -4.18 8.13 -9.65
CA LEU A 98 -2.84 8.64 -9.48
C LEU A 98 -2.38 8.27 -8.07
N ASP A 99 -1.52 7.25 -7.96
CA ASP A 99 -1.09 6.74 -6.66
C ASP A 99 -0.02 7.65 -6.04
N GLU A 100 0.97 8.07 -6.81
CA GLU A 100 2.03 8.97 -6.34
C GLU A 100 2.63 9.78 -7.50
N ILE A 101 2.84 11.07 -7.28
CA ILE A 101 3.85 11.87 -7.99
C ILE A 101 4.72 12.53 -6.92
N SER A 102 6.02 12.31 -6.98
CA SER A 102 6.95 12.97 -6.06
C SER A 102 8.24 13.40 -6.76
N ILE A 103 8.77 14.53 -6.29
CA ILE A 103 10.10 15.02 -6.62
C ILE A 103 10.90 15.10 -5.33
N THR A 104 12.05 14.45 -5.29
CA THR A 104 12.93 14.39 -4.13
C THR A 104 14.32 14.91 -4.50
N ALA A 105 14.78 15.94 -3.82
CA ALA A 105 16.15 16.42 -3.91
C ALA A 105 17.00 15.79 -2.81
N ARG A 106 18.18 15.28 -3.17
CA ARG A 106 19.13 14.60 -2.30
C ARG A 106 20.38 15.44 -2.12
N PHE A 107 20.73 15.73 -0.87
CA PHE A 107 21.91 16.52 -0.50
C PHE A 107 22.83 15.68 0.41
N PRO A 108 23.81 14.96 -0.18
CA PRO A 108 24.78 14.20 0.62
C PRO A 108 25.78 15.17 1.27
N CYS A 109 26.06 14.96 2.55
CA CYS A 109 27.08 15.70 3.28
C CYS A 109 27.76 14.75 4.27
N CYS A 110 29.11 14.67 4.24
CA CYS A 110 30.02 13.91 5.10
C CYS A 110 29.44 12.67 5.86
N HIS A 111 28.56 12.89 6.83
CA HIS A 111 27.97 11.84 7.69
C HIS A 111 26.46 11.75 7.59
N VAL A 112 25.83 12.59 6.81
CA VAL A 112 24.39 12.76 6.75
C VAL A 112 23.94 12.97 5.31
N THR A 113 22.86 12.33 4.93
CA THR A 113 22.17 12.64 3.67
C THR A 113 20.83 13.25 3.99
N ARG A 114 20.53 14.39 3.39
CA ARG A 114 19.26 15.09 3.53
C ARG A 114 18.43 14.87 2.28
N TYR A 115 17.16 14.63 2.45
CA TYR A 115 16.19 14.52 1.37
C TYR A 115 15.08 15.54 1.61
N ILE A 116 14.72 16.26 0.58
CA ILE A 116 13.58 17.17 0.57
C ILE A 116 12.66 16.71 -0.54
N SER A 117 11.42 16.37 -0.21
CA SER A 117 10.45 15.89 -1.19
C SER A 117 9.23 16.79 -1.23
N LEU A 118 8.68 16.97 -2.44
CA LEU A 118 7.32 17.44 -2.67
C LEU A 118 6.55 16.29 -3.29
N PHE A 119 5.31 16.07 -2.86
CA PHE A 119 4.53 14.93 -3.31
C PHE A 119 3.04 15.24 -3.45
N VAL A 120 2.39 14.45 -4.29
CA VAL A 120 0.95 14.33 -4.46
C VAL A 120 0.61 12.84 -4.51
N GLY A 121 -0.45 12.44 -3.83
CA GLY A 121 -0.81 11.03 -3.65
C GLY A 121 -0.13 10.41 -2.43
N ASP A 122 -0.08 9.09 -2.37
CA ASP A 122 0.46 8.33 -1.24
C ASP A 122 1.98 8.31 -1.27
N HIS A 123 2.60 8.99 -0.30
CA HIS A 123 4.05 9.12 -0.20
C HIS A 123 4.58 8.45 1.06
N GLU A 124 5.35 7.37 0.89
CA GLU A 124 6.06 6.68 1.98
C GLU A 124 5.18 6.34 3.20
N SER A 125 3.93 5.92 2.98
CA SER A 125 2.96 5.64 4.04
C SER A 125 3.52 4.70 5.12
N ILE A 126 3.16 4.95 6.39
CA ILE A 126 3.65 4.13 7.50
C ILE A 126 3.08 2.71 7.42
N GLY A 127 3.94 1.71 7.54
CA GLY A 127 3.61 0.29 7.36
C GLY A 127 3.85 -0.23 5.95
N SER A 128 4.06 0.62 4.95
CA SER A 128 4.19 0.22 3.53
C SER A 128 5.60 -0.22 3.12
N ASP A 129 6.59 -0.24 3.99
CA ASP A 129 8.01 -0.48 3.66
C ASP A 129 8.67 0.55 2.73
N LEU A 130 7.91 1.41 2.06
CA LEU A 130 8.45 2.32 1.05
C LEU A 130 9.57 3.22 1.58
N PHE A 131 9.44 3.71 2.82
CA PHE A 131 10.48 4.50 3.46
C PHE A 131 11.78 3.71 3.62
N LEU A 132 11.69 2.50 4.13
CA LEU A 132 12.85 1.62 4.36
C LEU A 132 13.53 1.24 3.04
N ARG A 133 12.74 0.92 2.02
CA ARG A 133 13.27 0.60 0.68
C ARG A 133 13.96 1.80 0.03
N ARG A 134 13.36 2.98 0.09
CA ARG A 134 13.86 4.21 -0.56
C ARG A 134 15.12 4.75 0.10
N HIS A 135 15.16 4.74 1.43
CA HIS A 135 16.26 5.38 2.16
C HIS A 135 17.36 4.40 2.56
N PHE A 136 17.06 3.13 2.77
CA PHE A 136 18.05 2.13 3.20
C PHE A 136 18.33 1.07 2.14
N GLY A 137 17.51 0.96 1.10
CA GLY A 137 17.67 -0.05 0.05
C GLY A 137 17.47 -1.48 0.54
N ILE A 138 16.74 -1.66 1.65
CA ILE A 138 16.46 -3.00 2.18
C ILE A 138 15.35 -3.68 1.38
N LEU A 139 15.37 -5.00 1.39
CA LEU A 139 14.29 -5.81 0.82
C LEU A 139 13.00 -5.61 1.61
N PRO A 140 11.84 -5.84 0.98
CA PRO A 140 10.55 -5.76 1.67
C PRO A 140 10.54 -6.60 2.94
N THR A 141 10.07 -6.01 4.03
CA THR A 141 9.92 -6.65 5.34
C THR A 141 8.50 -7.08 5.60
N ASN A 142 7.56 -6.58 4.82
CA ASN A 142 6.14 -6.82 4.96
C ASN A 142 5.71 -8.28 4.82
N SER A 143 4.47 -8.54 5.19
CA SER A 143 3.89 -9.87 5.12
C SER A 143 3.57 -10.28 3.70
N ARG A 144 3.77 -11.57 3.40
CA ARG A 144 3.31 -12.16 2.16
C ARG A 144 1.78 -12.19 2.01
N LEU A 145 1.07 -12.16 3.13
CA LEU A 145 -0.39 -12.06 3.14
C LEU A 145 -0.87 -10.69 2.63
N SER A 146 -0.16 -9.62 2.98
CA SER A 146 -0.46 -8.24 2.60
C SER A 146 0.25 -7.79 1.33
N GLU A 147 1.14 -8.61 0.80
CA GLU A 147 1.77 -8.32 -0.47
C GLU A 147 0.72 -8.34 -1.57
N THR A 148 0.35 -7.17 -2.04
CA THR A 148 -0.48 -7.06 -3.21
C THR A 148 0.31 -7.52 -4.41
N TRP A 149 -0.44 -7.98 -5.40
CA TRP A 149 0.08 -8.49 -6.63
C TRP A 149 0.96 -7.51 -7.40
N ASP A 150 0.65 -6.23 -7.33
CA ASP A 150 1.39 -5.17 -7.99
C ASP A 150 2.68 -4.77 -7.27
N GLY A 151 2.99 -5.39 -6.14
CA GLY A 151 4.13 -5.07 -5.29
C GLY A 151 3.96 -3.78 -4.50
N ARG A 152 2.74 -3.22 -4.47
CA ARG A 152 2.34 -2.27 -3.46
C ARG A 152 2.01 -3.02 -2.18
N MET A 153 2.31 -2.39 -1.06
CA MET A 153 2.10 -3.00 0.26
C MET A 153 0.87 -2.35 0.88
N ASP A 154 -0.22 -3.12 1.02
CA ASP A 154 -1.48 -2.61 1.58
C ASP A 154 -1.58 -2.69 3.09
N THR A 155 -0.48 -2.87 3.76
CA THR A 155 -0.41 -2.75 5.21
C THR A 155 -0.19 -1.32 5.68
N THR A 156 -0.73 -0.38 4.98
CA THR A 156 -0.70 1.02 5.42
C THR A 156 -1.52 1.18 6.69
N ILE A 157 -0.85 1.57 7.77
CA ILE A 157 -1.50 1.88 9.05
C ILE A 157 -2.29 3.18 8.91
N TYR A 158 -1.66 4.20 8.33
CA TYR A 158 -2.27 5.42 7.83
C TYR A 158 -1.40 6.06 6.75
N PRO A 159 -1.99 6.68 5.73
CA PRO A 159 -1.26 7.27 4.63
C PRO A 159 -0.75 8.68 4.95
N PHE A 160 0.38 9.06 4.32
CA PHE A 160 0.75 10.46 4.08
C PHE A 160 0.25 10.80 2.68
N SER A 161 -1.01 11.16 2.57
CA SER A 161 -1.68 11.27 1.27
C SER A 161 -2.19 12.68 0.97
N ASP A 162 -2.60 12.88 -0.26
CA ASP A 162 -3.03 14.06 -0.99
C ASP A 162 -1.85 14.92 -1.45
N PHE A 163 -1.46 16.00 -0.78
CA PHE A 163 -0.29 16.77 -1.19
C PHE A 163 0.53 17.25 0.00
N GLY A 164 1.84 17.29 -0.17
CA GLY A 164 2.70 17.69 0.94
C GLY A 164 4.16 17.83 0.60
N ALA A 165 4.92 18.04 1.66
CA ALA A 165 6.37 18.11 1.63
C ALA A 165 6.95 17.27 2.76
N SER A 166 8.13 16.68 2.53
CA SER A 166 8.87 15.97 3.57
C SER A 166 10.31 16.42 3.62
N TYR A 167 10.88 16.32 4.82
CA TYR A 167 12.30 16.45 5.07
C TYR A 167 12.80 15.21 5.80
N VAL A 168 13.74 14.48 5.20
CA VAL A 168 14.33 13.28 5.78
C VAL A 168 15.82 13.47 5.96
N LEU A 169 16.28 13.17 7.17
CA LEU A 169 17.67 13.17 7.58
C LEU A 169 18.12 11.72 7.79
N LYS A 170 18.92 11.19 6.85
CA LYS A 170 19.51 9.86 6.98
C LYS A 170 20.93 9.95 7.54
N LEU A 171 21.16 9.28 8.65
CA LEU A 171 22.48 9.16 9.25
C LEU A 171 23.29 8.02 8.60
N ARG A 172 24.60 8.08 8.71
CA ARG A 172 25.49 7.02 8.24
C ARG A 172 25.29 5.69 9.02
N SER A 173 24.77 5.77 10.23
CA SER A 173 24.51 4.65 11.16
C SER A 173 23.25 3.83 10.84
N SER A 174 22.75 3.87 9.61
CA SER A 174 21.51 3.18 9.21
C SER A 174 20.27 3.60 10.01
N GLN A 175 20.22 4.86 10.39
CA GLN A 175 19.07 5.51 11.04
C GLN A 175 18.62 6.71 10.22
N ALA A 176 17.33 7.00 10.27
CA ALA A 176 16.77 8.18 9.62
C ALA A 176 15.68 8.81 10.48
N PHE A 177 15.55 10.13 10.35
CA PHE A 177 14.49 10.93 10.95
C PHE A 177 13.76 11.65 9.83
N GLY A 178 12.45 11.57 9.83
CA GLY A 178 11.59 12.23 8.85
C GLY A 178 10.65 13.22 9.53
N MET A 179 10.33 14.29 8.80
CA MET A 179 9.25 15.22 9.13
C MET A 179 8.42 15.42 7.89
N TYR A 180 7.12 15.29 8.03
CA TYR A 180 6.15 15.37 6.94
C TYR A 180 5.12 16.44 7.26
N PHE A 181 4.83 17.28 6.26
CA PHE A 181 3.78 18.28 6.28
C PHE A 181 2.88 18.00 5.10
N TYR A 182 1.63 17.65 5.34
CA TYR A 182 0.71 17.33 4.24
C TYR A 182 -0.71 17.76 4.57
N ALA A 183 -1.49 17.99 3.53
CA ALA A 183 -2.89 18.32 3.64
C ALA A 183 -3.71 17.33 2.82
N GLY A 184 -4.76 16.81 3.44
CA GLY A 184 -5.66 15.84 2.86
C GLY A 184 -7.12 16.25 3.00
N HIS A 185 -7.95 15.74 2.09
CA HIS A 185 -9.39 15.92 2.13
C HIS A 185 -10.07 14.62 2.58
N LYS A 186 -10.60 14.62 3.81
CA LYS A 186 -11.25 13.46 4.40
C LYS A 186 -12.60 13.85 4.99
N GLU A 187 -13.63 13.04 4.77
CA GLU A 187 -14.97 13.27 5.33
C GLU A 187 -15.53 14.68 5.03
N ASN A 188 -15.35 15.16 3.78
CA ASN A 188 -15.72 16.50 3.33
C ASN A 188 -15.04 17.66 4.09
N GLN A 189 -13.91 17.41 4.71
CA GLN A 189 -13.13 18.42 5.43
C GLN A 189 -11.65 18.34 5.06
N TRP A 190 -11.04 19.49 4.79
CA TRP A 190 -9.60 19.60 4.67
C TRP A 190 -8.92 19.47 6.04
N ARG A 191 -7.84 18.70 6.09
CA ARG A 191 -6.99 18.54 7.27
C ARG A 191 -5.54 18.80 6.92
N GLY A 192 -4.87 19.59 7.77
CA GLY A 192 -3.41 19.70 7.77
C GLY A 192 -2.82 18.71 8.76
N ASN A 193 -1.72 18.06 8.40
CA ASN A 193 -1.05 17.05 9.21
C ASN A 193 0.43 17.38 9.34
N VAL A 194 0.99 17.05 10.50
CA VAL A 194 2.41 17.13 10.78
C VAL A 194 2.83 15.82 11.44
N ASP A 195 3.75 15.09 10.81
CA ASP A 195 4.23 13.80 11.29
C ASP A 195 5.74 13.83 11.52
N LEU A 196 6.15 13.17 12.58
CA LEU A 196 7.54 12.84 12.88
C LEU A 196 7.74 11.34 12.71
N ARG A 197 8.81 10.96 12.02
CA ARG A 197 9.15 9.58 11.74
C ARG A 197 10.57 9.26 12.16
N TYR A 198 10.77 8.10 12.73
CA TYR A 198 12.06 7.51 13.00
C TYR A 198 12.13 6.13 12.38
N ALA A 199 13.20 5.84 11.65
CA ALA A 199 13.46 4.49 11.18
C ALA A 199 14.92 4.10 11.42
N GLY A 200 15.13 2.81 11.68
CA GLY A 200 16.46 2.26 11.91
C GLY A 200 16.56 0.81 11.46
N VAL A 201 17.72 0.48 10.89
CA VAL A 201 18.07 -0.89 10.48
C VAL A 201 19.23 -1.35 11.35
N PHE A 202 18.97 -2.28 12.23
CA PHE A 202 19.92 -2.85 13.18
C PHE A 202 20.19 -4.32 12.85
N SER A 203 21.18 -4.91 13.46
CA SER A 203 21.56 -6.31 13.19
C SER A 203 20.45 -7.33 13.52
N LEU A 204 19.62 -7.04 14.52
CA LEU A 204 18.54 -7.93 15.00
C LEU A 204 17.15 -7.37 14.80
N ALA A 205 17.02 -6.12 14.37
CA ALA A 205 15.71 -5.50 14.20
C ALA A 205 15.74 -4.40 13.14
N THR A 206 14.64 -4.29 12.41
CA THR A 206 14.31 -3.13 11.58
C THR A 206 13.11 -2.46 12.21
N VAL A 207 13.17 -1.16 12.43
CA VAL A 207 12.11 -0.39 13.09
C VAL A 207 11.73 0.79 12.19
N ASP A 208 10.45 1.04 12.07
CA ASP A 208 9.87 2.19 11.40
C ASP A 208 8.70 2.68 12.26
N PHE A 209 8.84 3.86 12.84
CA PHE A 209 7.88 4.45 13.77
C PHE A 209 7.50 5.85 13.35
N SER A 210 6.21 6.18 13.44
CA SER A 210 5.71 7.53 13.18
C SER A 210 4.70 7.94 14.23
N VAL A 211 4.67 9.23 14.52
CA VAL A 211 3.66 9.89 15.32
C VAL A 211 3.32 11.24 14.69
N GLY A 212 2.04 11.54 14.62
CA GLY A 212 1.59 12.76 13.97
C GLY A 212 0.37 13.38 14.61
N VAL A 213 0.09 14.60 14.20
CA VAL A 213 -1.07 15.38 14.59
C VAL A 213 -1.74 15.95 13.36
N GLY A 214 -3.06 15.78 13.32
CA GLY A 214 -3.93 16.34 12.29
C GLY A 214 -4.87 17.39 12.89
N PHE A 215 -5.08 18.47 12.17
CA PHE A 215 -5.98 19.55 12.57
C PHE A 215 -6.87 19.97 11.40
N PRO A 216 -8.16 20.29 11.66
CA PRO A 216 -9.07 20.70 10.61
C PRO A 216 -8.70 22.07 10.05
N ILE A 217 -8.81 22.21 8.74
CA ILE A 217 -8.71 23.48 8.03
C ILE A 217 -10.14 23.87 7.62
N THR A 218 -10.65 24.93 8.20
CA THR A 218 -11.99 25.44 7.87
C THR A 218 -11.89 26.72 7.09
N TYR A 219 -12.76 26.84 6.08
CA TYR A 219 -12.93 28.06 5.32
C TYR A 219 -14.17 28.81 5.83
N ASP A 220 -13.97 30.01 6.30
CA ASP A 220 -15.05 30.94 6.64
C ASP A 220 -15.08 32.05 5.60
N GLN A 221 -16.21 32.21 4.91
CA GLN A 221 -16.36 33.22 3.85
C GLN A 221 -16.11 34.65 4.34
N ASN A 222 -16.35 34.93 5.61
CA ASN A 222 -16.15 36.25 6.20
C ASN A 222 -14.75 36.49 6.75
N ALA A 223 -14.07 35.45 7.17
CA ALA A 223 -12.75 35.51 7.82
C ALA A 223 -11.60 34.89 6.99
N GLY A 224 -11.90 34.40 5.79
CA GLY A 224 -10.95 33.64 4.99
C GLY A 224 -10.70 32.25 5.54
N THR A 225 -9.59 31.62 5.15
CA THR A 225 -9.21 30.29 5.62
C THR A 225 -8.80 30.37 7.08
N SER A 226 -9.44 29.60 7.94
CA SER A 226 -9.09 29.50 9.35
C SER A 226 -8.72 28.08 9.75
N ILE A 227 -7.70 27.95 10.59
CA ILE A 227 -7.27 26.69 11.19
C ILE A 227 -7.84 26.64 12.60
N LYS A 228 -8.71 25.66 12.87
CA LYS A 228 -9.27 25.45 14.21
C LYS A 228 -8.35 24.57 15.03
N LEU A 229 -7.54 25.17 15.88
CA LEU A 229 -6.58 24.44 16.72
C LEU A 229 -7.21 23.83 18.00
N ASN A 230 -8.39 24.23 18.38
CA ASN A 230 -8.98 23.87 19.68
C ASN A 230 -10.05 22.77 19.62
N ARG A 231 -10.44 22.30 18.44
CA ARG A 231 -11.44 21.24 18.27
C ARG A 231 -10.98 20.27 17.20
N ASP A 232 -11.35 19.02 17.38
CA ASP A 232 -11.12 17.95 16.41
C ASP A 232 -9.64 17.74 16.03
N ILE A 233 -8.72 18.04 16.97
CA ILE A 233 -7.31 17.68 16.81
C ILE A 233 -7.23 16.16 16.93
N GLU A 234 -6.61 15.53 15.93
CA GLU A 234 -6.42 14.09 15.88
C GLU A 234 -4.94 13.76 16.03
N LEU A 235 -4.64 12.85 16.94
CA LEU A 235 -3.33 12.20 16.98
C LEU A 235 -3.41 10.87 16.24
N HIS A 236 -2.30 10.50 15.60
CA HIS A 236 -2.13 9.20 14.98
C HIS A 236 -0.70 8.71 15.21
N THR A 237 -0.53 7.40 15.26
CA THR A 237 0.77 6.77 15.48
C THR A 237 0.82 5.41 14.79
N GLY A 238 2.01 5.01 14.38
CA GLY A 238 2.24 3.73 13.75
C GLY A 238 3.65 3.22 14.00
N LEU A 239 3.75 1.92 14.13
CA LEU A 239 5.00 1.18 14.28
C LEU A 239 4.98 -0.02 13.33
N SER A 240 6.05 -0.19 12.57
CA SER A 240 6.33 -1.39 11.80
C SER A 240 7.72 -1.89 12.17
N THR A 241 7.86 -3.15 12.55
CA THR A 241 9.15 -3.72 12.96
C THR A 241 9.28 -5.19 12.59
N VAL A 242 10.49 -5.59 12.25
CA VAL A 242 10.89 -6.99 12.13
C VAL A 242 12.00 -7.24 13.13
N ILE A 243 11.85 -8.26 13.95
CA ILE A 243 12.81 -8.65 14.99
C ILE A 243 13.24 -10.08 14.73
N GLY A 244 14.54 -10.35 14.80
CA GLY A 244 15.11 -11.67 14.63
C GLY A 244 15.79 -11.88 13.27
N ASN A 245 16.06 -13.14 12.95
CA ASN A 245 16.75 -13.52 11.72
C ASN A 245 15.74 -14.01 10.66
N THR A 246 15.59 -13.29 9.58
CA THR A 246 14.66 -13.62 8.48
C THR A 246 15.00 -14.93 7.75
N HIS A 247 16.22 -15.48 7.94
CA HIS A 247 16.61 -16.78 7.38
C HIS A 247 16.22 -17.97 8.24
N THR A 248 15.90 -17.77 9.52
CA THR A 248 15.55 -18.84 10.46
C THR A 248 14.24 -18.58 11.17
N ALA A 249 14.21 -17.57 12.03
CA ALA A 249 13.02 -17.16 12.78
C ALA A 249 13.01 -15.66 12.96
N SER A 250 11.89 -15.05 12.67
CA SER A 250 11.66 -13.62 12.88
C SER A 250 10.22 -13.35 13.33
N LEU A 251 10.01 -12.21 13.92
CA LEU A 251 8.71 -11.70 14.29
C LEU A 251 8.48 -10.37 13.57
N PHE A 252 7.49 -10.33 12.70
CA PHE A 252 7.02 -9.11 12.08
C PHE A 252 5.84 -8.57 12.88
N LEU A 253 5.91 -7.30 13.23
CA LEU A 253 4.90 -6.60 14.00
C LEU A 253 4.56 -5.29 13.33
N GLN A 254 3.27 -5.03 13.18
CA GLN A 254 2.76 -3.69 12.92
C GLN A 254 1.70 -3.37 13.97
N PHE A 255 1.72 -2.15 14.45
CA PHE A 255 0.73 -1.63 15.37
C PHE A 255 0.51 -0.15 15.08
N GLY A 256 -0.73 0.30 15.21
CA GLY A 256 -1.01 1.71 15.05
C GLY A 256 -2.42 2.10 15.44
N ILE A 257 -2.58 3.39 15.58
CA ILE A 257 -3.85 4.05 15.84
C ILE A 257 -3.98 5.13 14.79
N SER A 258 -4.97 5.01 13.91
CA SER A 258 -5.17 5.96 12.83
C SER A 258 -5.82 7.26 13.29
N LYS A 259 -6.49 7.24 14.46
CA LYS A 259 -7.22 8.41 14.96
C LYS A 259 -7.44 8.35 16.47
N ILE A 260 -6.92 9.35 17.19
CA ILE A 260 -7.23 9.65 18.59
C ILE A 260 -7.72 11.11 18.63
N VAL A 261 -8.98 11.35 19.01
CA VAL A 261 -9.53 12.70 19.05
C VAL A 261 -9.20 13.33 20.40
N LEU A 262 -8.46 14.44 20.40
CA LEU A 262 -8.06 15.15 21.61
C LEU A 262 -9.22 16.05 22.06
N ASN A 263 -10.00 16.45 22.34
CA ASN A 263 -11.15 17.25 22.76
C ASN A 263 -12.44 16.77 22.06
N PRO A 264 -12.86 15.54 22.29
CA PRO A 264 -14.06 15.02 21.68
C PRO A 264 -15.27 15.84 22.11
N GLY A 265 -16.20 16.10 21.19
CA GLY A 265 -17.51 16.63 21.51
C GLY A 265 -18.30 15.63 22.39
N ALA A 266 -19.41 16.08 22.98
CA ALA A 266 -20.20 15.27 23.92
C ALA A 266 -20.66 13.89 23.38
N THR A 267 -20.67 13.72 22.06
CA THR A 267 -21.09 12.49 21.36
C THR A 267 -19.94 11.70 20.72
N GLN A 268 -18.71 12.21 20.81
CA GLN A 268 -17.54 11.57 20.21
C GLN A 268 -16.72 10.83 21.26
N SER A 269 -16.26 9.62 20.95
CA SER A 269 -15.28 8.92 21.77
C SER A 269 -13.84 9.37 21.44
N VAL A 270 -12.99 9.40 22.46
CA VAL A 270 -11.54 9.73 22.31
C VAL A 270 -10.86 8.77 21.35
N LEU A 271 -11.16 7.48 21.47
CA LEU A 271 -10.61 6.39 20.68
C LEU A 271 -11.73 5.42 20.32
N LYS A 272 -11.74 4.98 19.07
CA LYS A 272 -12.61 3.90 18.63
C LYS A 272 -11.78 2.65 18.36
N LEU A 273 -12.33 1.48 18.67
CA LEU A 273 -11.67 0.21 18.36
C LEU A 273 -11.47 -0.02 16.84
N SER A 274 -12.30 0.62 16.00
CA SER A 274 -12.14 0.63 14.55
C SER A 274 -10.88 1.35 14.07
N ASP A 275 -10.30 2.22 14.91
CA ASP A 275 -9.11 2.99 14.57
C ASP A 275 -7.81 2.29 14.98
N LEU A 276 -7.94 1.13 15.65
CA LEU A 276 -6.82 0.28 16.01
C LEU A 276 -6.43 -0.60 14.82
N TYR A 277 -5.15 -0.59 14.51
CA TYR A 277 -4.50 -1.45 13.54
C TYR A 277 -3.48 -2.33 14.26
N PHE A 278 -3.50 -3.63 14.00
CA PHE A 278 -2.42 -4.53 14.41
C PHE A 278 -2.20 -5.65 13.40
N TRP A 279 -0.96 -6.08 13.33
CA TRP A 279 -0.50 -7.19 12.55
C TRP A 279 0.64 -7.87 13.29
N VAL A 280 0.48 -9.12 13.63
CA VAL A 280 1.47 -9.92 14.39
C VAL A 280 1.76 -11.18 13.60
N GLU A 281 3.00 -11.35 13.16
CA GLU A 281 3.35 -12.47 12.29
C GLU A 281 4.69 -13.09 12.69
N PRO A 282 4.70 -14.12 13.57
CA PRO A 282 5.85 -15.01 13.72
C PRO A 282 6.10 -15.77 12.42
N ARG A 283 7.36 -15.79 12.01
CA ARG A 283 7.87 -16.40 10.80
C ARG A 283 8.92 -17.42 11.16
N PHE A 284 8.82 -18.61 10.60
CA PHE A 284 9.77 -19.69 10.78
C PHE A 284 10.17 -20.25 9.42
N ARG A 285 11.44 -20.59 9.29
CA ARG A 285 11.95 -21.27 8.11
C ARG A 285 12.60 -22.58 8.54
N ALA A 286 12.13 -23.68 7.96
CA ALA A 286 12.67 -25.00 8.15
C ALA A 286 13.08 -25.57 6.78
N ASN A 287 14.39 -25.68 6.54
CA ASN A 287 14.96 -26.07 5.24
C ASN A 287 14.45 -25.17 4.10
N PHE A 288 13.67 -25.74 3.17
CA PHE A 288 13.08 -25.03 2.03
C PHE A 288 11.65 -24.50 2.30
N MET A 289 11.05 -24.90 3.44
CA MET A 289 9.69 -24.51 3.80
C MET A 289 9.69 -23.27 4.68
N ASN A 290 8.74 -22.38 4.42
CA ASN A 290 8.47 -21.19 5.24
C ASN A 290 7.08 -21.31 5.86
N PHE A 291 6.95 -20.88 7.11
CA PHE A 291 5.72 -20.90 7.89
C PHE A 291 5.52 -19.52 8.47
N HIS A 292 4.45 -18.85 8.08
CA HIS A 292 4.06 -17.55 8.62
C HIS A 292 2.69 -17.69 9.25
N PHE A 293 2.59 -17.38 10.53
CA PHE A 293 1.31 -17.32 11.21
C PHE A 293 0.98 -15.86 11.49
N THR A 294 -0.10 -15.36 10.93
CA THR A 294 -0.49 -13.94 11.01
C THR A 294 -1.76 -13.79 11.82
N MET A 295 -1.78 -12.87 12.78
CA MET A 295 -2.99 -12.33 13.39
C MET A 295 -3.10 -10.87 13.00
N PHE A 296 -4.28 -10.43 12.58
CA PHE A 296 -4.46 -9.08 12.04
C PHE A 296 -5.80 -8.46 12.43
N ASN A 297 -5.78 -7.14 12.57
CA ASN A 297 -6.92 -6.23 12.55
C ASN A 297 -6.54 -5.04 11.67
N ILE A 298 -7.17 -4.92 10.52
CA ILE A 298 -6.86 -3.96 9.47
C ILE A 298 -8.09 -3.12 9.13
N SER A 299 -7.93 -2.08 8.32
CA SER A 299 -9.07 -1.31 7.84
C SER A 299 -9.93 -2.12 6.86
N LYS A 300 -11.23 -1.85 6.80
CA LYS A 300 -12.10 -2.49 5.80
C LYS A 300 -11.63 -2.21 4.37
N SER A 301 -11.14 -1.01 4.09
CA SER A 301 -10.61 -0.66 2.77
C SER A 301 -9.41 -1.52 2.36
N ALA A 302 -8.52 -1.84 3.29
CA ALA A 302 -7.39 -2.71 3.01
C ALA A 302 -7.78 -4.17 2.71
N THR A 303 -8.95 -4.63 3.17
CA THR A 303 -9.39 -6.02 2.91
C THR A 303 -9.80 -6.25 1.47
N GLU A 304 -10.22 -5.21 0.75
CA GLU A 304 -10.66 -5.31 -0.65
C GLU A 304 -9.49 -5.63 -1.58
N ASP A 305 -8.31 -5.14 -1.25
CA ASP A 305 -7.10 -5.30 -2.04
C ASP A 305 -6.29 -6.56 -1.68
N ILE A 306 -6.53 -7.16 -0.51
CA ILE A 306 -5.83 -8.38 -0.09
C ILE A 306 -6.60 -9.63 -0.53
N PHE A 307 -6.10 -10.32 -1.55
CA PHE A 307 -6.76 -11.49 -2.17
C PHE A 307 -7.13 -12.61 -1.17
N PHE A 308 -6.31 -12.82 -0.15
CA PHE A 308 -6.42 -13.97 0.76
C PHE A 308 -7.36 -13.77 1.94
N VAL A 309 -7.84 -12.56 2.19
CA VAL A 309 -8.73 -12.21 3.31
C VAL A 309 -10.14 -11.85 2.84
N SER A 310 -11.11 -11.94 3.75
CA SER A 310 -12.49 -11.56 3.48
C SER A 310 -13.06 -10.59 4.50
N GLY A 311 -12.25 -10.18 5.46
CA GLY A 311 -12.70 -9.24 6.47
C GLY A 311 -11.55 -8.69 7.29
N PRO A 312 -11.79 -7.60 8.03
CA PRO A 312 -10.74 -6.81 8.68
C PRO A 312 -10.07 -7.49 9.88
N LEU A 313 -10.71 -8.46 10.50
CA LEU A 313 -10.19 -9.15 11.67
C LEU A 313 -10.01 -10.64 11.38
N GLY A 314 -8.84 -11.21 11.71
CA GLY A 314 -8.64 -12.63 11.46
C GLY A 314 -7.25 -13.15 11.79
N CYS A 315 -7.05 -14.41 11.38
CA CYS A 315 -5.75 -15.05 11.42
C CYS A 315 -5.50 -15.86 10.13
N ASN A 316 -4.24 -16.00 9.79
CA ASN A 316 -3.79 -16.73 8.60
C ASN A 316 -2.60 -17.59 8.93
N LEU A 317 -2.54 -18.78 8.33
CA LEU A 317 -1.35 -19.61 8.27
C LEU A 317 -0.93 -19.72 6.81
N ALA A 318 0.25 -19.19 6.49
CA ALA A 318 0.86 -19.38 5.18
C ALA A 318 1.97 -20.42 5.28
N ILE A 319 1.95 -21.39 4.36
CA ILE A 319 2.98 -22.42 4.20
C ILE A 319 3.43 -22.36 2.76
N PHE A 320 4.72 -22.14 2.52
CA PHE A 320 5.23 -22.04 1.16
C PHE A 320 6.70 -22.46 1.04
N ALA A 321 7.04 -22.89 -0.15
CA ALA A 321 8.40 -23.26 -0.52
C ALA A 321 8.87 -22.39 -1.68
N ASN A 322 10.07 -21.80 -1.50
CA ASN A 322 10.70 -20.98 -2.53
C ASN A 322 11.69 -21.82 -3.33
N ASN A 323 11.93 -21.40 -4.58
CA ASN A 323 12.96 -21.97 -5.44
C ASN A 323 12.86 -23.50 -5.64
N ILE A 324 11.65 -24.00 -5.85
CA ILE A 324 11.45 -25.38 -6.27
C ILE A 324 11.83 -25.47 -7.74
N HIS A 325 12.80 -26.34 -8.05
CA HIS A 325 13.26 -26.54 -9.41
C HIS A 325 12.53 -27.72 -10.07
N ALA A 326 11.89 -27.45 -11.20
CA ALA A 326 11.34 -28.48 -12.07
C ALA A 326 11.86 -28.26 -13.51
N GLY A 327 12.91 -28.98 -13.86
CA GLY A 327 13.63 -28.74 -15.11
C GLY A 327 14.30 -27.38 -15.16
N THR A 328 13.94 -26.57 -16.13
CA THR A 328 14.44 -25.19 -16.31
C THR A 328 13.65 -24.14 -15.53
N PHE A 329 12.54 -24.51 -14.91
CA PHE A 329 11.65 -23.57 -14.22
C PHE A 329 11.91 -23.55 -12.72
N ASN A 330 11.86 -22.36 -12.16
CA ASN A 330 11.87 -22.12 -10.72
C ASN A 330 10.46 -21.71 -10.28
N PHE A 331 9.96 -22.36 -9.22
CA PHE A 331 8.64 -22.06 -8.70
C PHE A 331 8.73 -21.67 -7.22
N THR A 332 7.87 -20.75 -6.81
CA THR A 332 7.42 -20.61 -5.44
C THR A 332 6.00 -21.16 -5.37
N VAL A 333 5.76 -22.13 -4.51
CA VAL A 333 4.43 -22.71 -4.33
C VAL A 333 4.05 -22.68 -2.87
N GLY A 334 2.78 -22.48 -2.59
CA GLY A 334 2.31 -22.47 -1.22
C GLY A 334 0.80 -22.37 -1.12
N ALA A 335 0.34 -22.24 0.10
CA ALA A 335 -1.07 -22.01 0.40
C ALA A 335 -1.24 -21.12 1.63
N HIS A 336 -2.30 -20.34 1.63
CA HIS A 336 -2.81 -19.62 2.77
C HIS A 336 -4.05 -20.32 3.31
N MET A 337 -4.17 -20.43 4.64
CA MET A 337 -5.36 -20.84 5.36
C MET A 337 -5.79 -19.66 6.21
N THR A 338 -6.85 -18.99 5.84
CA THR A 338 -7.29 -17.75 6.47
C THR A 338 -8.66 -17.90 7.10
N ILE A 339 -8.76 -17.56 8.38
CA ILE A 339 -10.04 -17.37 9.07
C ILE A 339 -10.18 -15.87 9.30
N SER A 340 -11.24 -15.27 8.81
CA SER A 340 -11.50 -13.84 8.97
C SER A 340 -12.99 -13.57 9.19
N THR A 341 -13.31 -12.40 9.72
CA THR A 341 -14.68 -11.95 9.93
C THR A 341 -14.88 -10.57 9.28
N GLU A 342 -16.06 -10.39 8.68
CA GLU A 342 -16.48 -9.14 8.03
C GLU A 342 -16.77 -8.01 9.04
N ILE A 343 -16.86 -8.34 10.32
CA ILE A 343 -17.12 -7.40 11.40
C ILE A 343 -15.79 -6.86 11.97
N THR A 344 -15.84 -5.65 12.47
CA THR A 344 -14.69 -4.99 13.11
C THR A 344 -14.49 -5.50 14.55
N LEU A 345 -13.30 -5.20 15.12
CA LEU A 345 -13.02 -5.53 16.53
C LEU A 345 -14.05 -4.92 17.50
N ALA A 346 -14.62 -3.76 17.18
CA ALA A 346 -15.65 -3.11 17.98
C ALA A 346 -16.97 -3.90 18.04
N GLU A 347 -17.25 -4.71 17.02
CA GLU A 347 -18.50 -5.44 16.83
C GLU A 347 -18.36 -6.95 17.10
N ILE A 348 -17.21 -7.39 17.62
CA ILE A 348 -16.86 -8.81 17.75
C ILE A 348 -17.89 -9.63 18.52
N SER A 349 -18.62 -9.01 19.48
CA SER A 349 -19.72 -9.67 20.21
C SER A 349 -20.91 -10.04 19.33
N ASN A 350 -21.02 -9.44 18.15
CA ASN A 350 -22.09 -9.66 17.18
C ASN A 350 -21.71 -10.68 16.09
N THR A 351 -20.59 -11.40 16.28
CA THR A 351 -20.13 -12.39 15.32
C THR A 351 -21.15 -13.52 15.18
N THR A 352 -21.63 -13.72 13.96
CA THR A 352 -22.48 -14.85 13.56
C THR A 352 -21.69 -15.74 12.59
N ARG A 353 -22.17 -16.96 12.37
CA ARG A 353 -21.56 -17.89 11.40
C ARG A 353 -21.51 -17.29 9.98
N GLU A 354 -22.45 -16.46 9.62
CA GLU A 354 -22.56 -15.82 8.30
C GLU A 354 -21.45 -14.80 8.06
N ASN A 355 -20.93 -14.18 9.13
CA ASN A 355 -19.86 -13.18 9.07
C ASN A 355 -18.45 -13.78 9.09
N ILE A 356 -18.34 -15.12 9.26
CA ILE A 356 -17.05 -15.81 9.30
C ILE A 356 -16.76 -16.38 7.91
N SER A 357 -15.52 -16.22 7.47
CA SER A 357 -14.95 -16.81 6.28
C SER A 357 -13.79 -17.74 6.66
N PHE A 358 -13.76 -18.94 6.09
CA PHE A 358 -12.62 -19.85 6.17
C PHE A 358 -12.14 -20.18 4.76
N ARG A 359 -11.01 -19.60 4.39
CA ARG A 359 -10.44 -19.70 3.05
C ARG A 359 -9.23 -20.61 3.02
N PHE A 360 -9.14 -21.43 2.00
CA PHE A 360 -7.95 -22.13 1.57
C PHE A 360 -7.53 -21.59 0.21
N SER A 361 -6.32 -21.06 0.13
CA SER A 361 -5.86 -20.31 -1.04
C SER A 361 -4.47 -20.77 -1.50
N PRO A 362 -4.38 -21.80 -2.35
CA PRO A 362 -3.12 -22.18 -2.99
C PRO A 362 -2.66 -21.13 -3.99
N PHE A 363 -1.35 -21.00 -4.13
CA PHE A 363 -0.73 -20.10 -5.10
C PHE A 363 0.54 -20.70 -5.70
N ILE A 364 0.87 -20.22 -6.88
CA ILE A 364 2.13 -20.53 -7.57
C ILE A 364 2.68 -19.25 -8.20
N GLU A 365 3.98 -19.05 -8.07
CA GLU A 365 4.72 -17.97 -8.71
C GLU A 365 5.89 -18.55 -9.48
N THR A 366 6.14 -18.01 -10.66
CA THR A 366 7.27 -18.43 -11.48
C THR A 366 7.86 -17.24 -12.24
N PRO A 367 9.18 -17.10 -12.31
CA PRO A 367 9.80 -16.14 -13.21
C PRO A 367 9.50 -16.55 -14.65
N LEU A 368 9.05 -15.61 -15.45
CA LEU A 368 8.69 -15.79 -16.85
C LEU A 368 8.97 -14.49 -17.63
N PHE A 369 9.67 -14.55 -18.78
CA PHE A 369 9.94 -13.41 -19.66
C PHE A 369 10.42 -12.14 -18.93
N GLU A 370 11.46 -12.24 -18.09
CA GLU A 370 12.03 -11.14 -17.28
C GLU A 370 11.10 -10.58 -16.19
N GLY A 371 9.93 -11.19 -16.02
CA GLY A 371 8.98 -10.85 -14.98
C GLY A 371 8.62 -12.03 -14.10
N THR A 372 7.58 -11.84 -13.32
CA THR A 372 7.01 -12.87 -12.44
C THR A 372 5.55 -13.08 -12.80
N PHE A 373 5.21 -14.31 -13.15
CA PHE A 373 3.84 -14.75 -13.31
C PHE A 373 3.35 -15.33 -11.99
N THR A 374 2.13 -14.97 -11.59
CA THR A 374 1.49 -15.49 -10.38
C THR A 374 0.09 -15.99 -10.70
N SER A 375 -0.26 -17.16 -10.15
CA SER A 375 -1.60 -17.70 -10.16
C SER A 375 -2.04 -17.97 -8.72
N ARG A 376 -3.24 -17.51 -8.37
CA ARG A 376 -3.84 -17.66 -7.05
C ARG A 376 -5.24 -18.19 -7.21
N PHE A 377 -5.59 -19.13 -6.37
CA PHE A 377 -6.92 -19.70 -6.30
C PHE A 377 -7.39 -19.66 -4.84
N SER A 378 -8.66 -19.43 -4.58
CA SER A 378 -9.19 -19.38 -3.22
C SER A 378 -10.58 -19.99 -3.14
N ILE A 379 -10.80 -20.82 -2.13
CA ILE A 379 -12.11 -21.40 -1.79
C ILE A 379 -12.47 -21.00 -0.37
N ASP A 380 -13.69 -20.47 -0.19
CA ASP A 380 -14.29 -20.20 1.10
C ASP A 380 -15.22 -21.32 1.51
N PHE A 381 -14.81 -22.12 2.49
CA PHE A 381 -15.59 -23.28 2.94
C PHE A 381 -16.86 -22.91 3.72
N MET A 382 -16.91 -21.71 4.31
CA MET A 382 -18.11 -21.25 5.02
C MET A 382 -19.23 -20.83 4.06
N LYS A 383 -18.87 -20.45 2.82
CA LYS A 383 -19.80 -20.02 1.75
C LYS A 383 -20.00 -21.09 0.68
N PHE A 384 -19.66 -22.36 0.97
CA PHE A 384 -19.67 -23.43 -0.02
C PHE A 384 -21.07 -23.74 -0.60
N GLU A 385 -22.13 -23.51 0.17
CA GLU A 385 -23.51 -23.63 -0.31
C GLU A 385 -23.84 -22.64 -1.45
N GLN A 386 -23.08 -21.55 -1.55
CA GLN A 386 -23.17 -20.57 -2.60
C GLN A 386 -21.85 -20.59 -3.42
N MET A 387 -21.65 -21.63 -4.22
CA MET A 387 -20.39 -21.95 -4.88
C MET A 387 -19.78 -20.78 -5.65
N HIS A 388 -20.61 -19.94 -6.27
CA HIS A 388 -20.16 -18.75 -6.98
C HIS A 388 -19.54 -17.69 -6.06
N LYS A 389 -19.96 -17.62 -4.78
CA LYS A 389 -19.38 -16.70 -3.78
C LYS A 389 -18.17 -17.29 -3.07
N SER A 390 -17.99 -18.61 -3.13
CA SER A 390 -16.92 -19.30 -2.43
C SER A 390 -15.59 -19.28 -3.19
N ILE A 391 -15.62 -19.13 -4.50
CA ILE A 391 -14.43 -19.26 -5.36
C ILE A 391 -13.93 -17.89 -5.82
N ARG A 392 -12.62 -17.68 -5.71
CA ARG A 392 -11.88 -16.56 -6.32
C ARG A 392 -10.68 -17.12 -7.07
N PHE A 393 -10.34 -16.48 -8.18
CA PHE A 393 -9.18 -16.81 -8.98
C PHE A 393 -8.48 -15.52 -9.43
N SER A 394 -7.17 -15.53 -9.42
CA SER A 394 -6.36 -14.38 -9.86
C SER A 394 -5.18 -14.86 -10.67
N LEU A 395 -4.97 -14.19 -11.79
CA LEU A 395 -3.79 -14.37 -12.64
C LEU A 395 -3.11 -13.05 -12.85
N GLY A 396 -1.79 -13.08 -12.92
CA GLY A 396 -1.14 -11.88 -13.25
C GLY A 396 0.33 -11.98 -13.58
N TYR A 397 0.85 -10.86 -14.05
CA TYR A 397 2.21 -10.71 -14.52
C TYR A 397 2.77 -9.36 -14.11
N LYS A 398 3.97 -9.36 -13.55
CA LYS A 398 4.72 -8.17 -13.17
C LYS A 398 6.13 -8.24 -13.72
N THR A 399 6.63 -7.15 -14.27
CA THR A 399 8.02 -7.03 -14.73
C THR A 399 8.67 -5.78 -14.15
N ASN A 400 9.99 -5.88 -13.89
CA ASN A 400 10.81 -4.72 -13.54
C ASN A 400 11.23 -3.99 -14.84
N LEU A 401 11.40 -2.66 -14.72
CA LEU A 401 11.75 -1.77 -15.81
C LEU A 401 13.18 -1.25 -15.66
#